data_30c33ef0c688848caa26d126825d6f4c
#
_entry.id   30c33ef0c688848caa26d126825d6f4c
#
_cell.length_a   1.000
_cell.length_b   1.000
_cell.length_c   1.000
_cell.angle_alpha   90.00
_cell.angle_beta   90.00
_cell.angle_gamma   90.00
#
_symmetry.space_group_name_H-M   'P 1'
#
loop_
_entity.id
_entity.type
_entity.pdbx_description
1 polymer ?
#
loop_
_entity_poly.entity_id
_entity_poly.type
_entity_poly.pdbx_seq_one_letter_code
_entity_poly.pdbx_strand_id
1 'polypeptide(L)'
;MTETDAPLDRVHITADALRDGSLIAAARLRSAGDPSLLSDAQIAASLHAILATHPPHEDVWLFGYGSLMWNPAMHYAETRPGLVRGWHRSYCLWAHMGRGTPDSPGLMLALDRGGSSNGLLFRFPAATAHAELLLPWQREMFTGAYLARWVRVDTDTGPIRAATFVANPAHPRYAGRLPEATIAARLAVAAGSLGTCEEYLTHTLAALHANGRTDHRLERLARMVTERREHGKHSPSP
;
A
#
# COMPACT_ATOMS: atom_id res chain seq x y z
N MET A 1 -10.74 -17.45 32.10
CA MET A 1 -11.69 -17.23 30.97
C MET A 1 -10.84 -16.86 29.80
N THR A 2 -10.59 -17.83 28.92
CA THR A 2 -9.78 -17.64 27.70
C THR A 2 -10.61 -16.86 26.70
N GLU A 3 -10.17 -15.66 26.40
CA GLU A 3 -10.70 -14.83 25.33
C GLU A 3 -10.47 -15.56 24.00
N THR A 4 -11.54 -16.09 23.45
CA THR A 4 -11.56 -16.87 22.21
C THR A 4 -11.17 -15.93 21.09
N ASP A 5 -9.98 -16.18 20.51
CA ASP A 5 -9.47 -15.53 19.30
C ASP A 5 -10.41 -15.89 18.13
N ALA A 6 -11.50 -15.12 17.99
CA ALA A 6 -12.44 -15.29 16.89
C ALA A 6 -11.67 -15.00 15.59
N PRO A 7 -11.72 -15.88 14.58
CA PRO A 7 -11.02 -15.65 13.31
C PRO A 7 -11.52 -14.34 12.72
N LEU A 8 -10.59 -13.39 12.53
CA LEU A 8 -10.87 -12.14 11.84
C LEU A 8 -11.46 -12.48 10.47
N ASP A 9 -12.69 -12.05 10.25
CA ASP A 9 -13.39 -12.25 8.99
C ASP A 9 -12.57 -11.57 7.86
N ARG A 10 -11.86 -12.42 7.08
CA ARG A 10 -10.86 -11.92 6.13
C ARG A 10 -11.52 -11.31 4.92
N VAL A 11 -11.21 -10.06 4.67
CA VAL A 11 -11.64 -9.31 3.48
C VAL A 11 -10.63 -9.52 2.35
N HIS A 12 -11.11 -9.86 1.17
CA HIS A 12 -10.31 -9.94 -0.04
C HIS A 12 -10.55 -8.73 -0.94
N ILE A 13 -9.46 -8.03 -1.29
CA ILE A 13 -9.53 -6.92 -2.25
C ILE A 13 -9.53 -7.51 -3.65
N THR A 14 -10.66 -7.40 -4.35
CA THR A 14 -10.81 -7.84 -5.75
C THR A 14 -11.22 -6.67 -6.63
N ALA A 15 -10.96 -6.77 -7.93
CA ALA A 15 -11.38 -5.75 -8.89
C ALA A 15 -12.92 -5.60 -8.92
N ASP A 16 -13.66 -6.71 -8.81
CA ASP A 16 -15.11 -6.69 -8.84
C ASP A 16 -15.70 -6.00 -7.60
N ALA A 17 -15.18 -6.32 -6.39
CA ALA A 17 -15.61 -5.67 -5.16
C ALA A 17 -15.24 -4.16 -5.08
N LEU A 18 -14.23 -3.73 -5.84
CA LEU A 18 -13.94 -2.31 -6.04
C LEU A 18 -14.91 -1.67 -7.04
N ARG A 19 -15.20 -2.36 -8.18
CA ARG A 19 -16.10 -1.84 -9.21
C ARG A 19 -17.55 -1.71 -8.73
N ASP A 20 -18.06 -2.68 -7.98
CA ASP A 20 -19.41 -2.64 -7.42
C ASP A 20 -19.52 -1.78 -6.16
N GLY A 21 -18.40 -1.28 -5.64
CA GLY A 21 -18.34 -0.40 -4.47
C GLY A 21 -18.54 -1.11 -3.12
N SER A 22 -18.78 -2.42 -3.10
CA SER A 22 -19.07 -3.18 -1.87
C SER A 22 -17.91 -3.13 -0.88
N LEU A 23 -16.66 -3.21 -1.38
CA LEU A 23 -15.46 -3.13 -0.55
C LEU A 23 -15.35 -1.78 0.16
N ILE A 24 -15.55 -0.69 -0.58
CA ILE A 24 -15.45 0.68 -0.04
C ILE A 24 -16.60 0.96 0.93
N ALA A 25 -17.83 0.55 0.60
CA ALA A 25 -18.98 0.67 1.48
C ALA A 25 -18.75 -0.06 2.82
N ALA A 26 -18.27 -1.30 2.77
CA ALA A 26 -17.93 -2.06 3.97
C ALA A 26 -16.77 -1.43 4.77
N ALA A 27 -15.77 -0.85 4.10
CA ALA A 27 -14.69 -0.13 4.76
C ALA A 27 -15.20 1.14 5.46
N ARG A 28 -16.11 1.91 4.83
CA ARG A 28 -16.74 3.09 5.45
C ARG A 28 -17.54 2.74 6.70
N LEU A 29 -18.32 1.65 6.66
CA LEU A 29 -19.08 1.19 7.84
C LEU A 29 -18.18 0.83 9.01
N ARG A 30 -17.08 0.09 8.75
CA ARG A 30 -16.10 -0.29 9.79
C ARG A 30 -15.29 0.88 10.34
N SER A 31 -15.21 1.96 9.61
CA SER A 31 -14.46 3.17 9.98
C SER A 31 -15.38 4.36 10.23
N ALA A 32 -16.64 4.11 10.58
CA ALA A 32 -17.62 5.17 10.86
C ALA A 32 -17.07 6.09 11.96
N GLY A 33 -17.09 7.40 11.68
CA GLY A 33 -16.55 8.41 12.59
C GLY A 33 -15.08 8.79 12.40
N ASP A 34 -14.34 8.16 11.49
CA ASP A 34 -12.97 8.63 11.14
C ASP A 34 -13.07 9.85 10.20
N PRO A 35 -12.74 11.08 10.69
CA PRO A 35 -12.88 12.30 9.90
C PRO A 35 -11.82 12.41 8.78
N SER A 36 -10.83 11.53 8.76
CA SER A 36 -9.75 11.55 7.75
C SER A 36 -10.15 10.87 6.44
N LEU A 37 -11.27 10.13 6.41
CA LEU A 37 -11.71 9.42 5.22
C LEU A 37 -12.16 10.38 4.12
N LEU A 38 -11.61 10.19 2.92
CA LEU A 38 -12.04 10.95 1.76
C LEU A 38 -13.39 10.44 1.24
N SER A 39 -14.25 11.36 0.81
CA SER A 39 -15.47 11.02 0.09
C SER A 39 -15.14 10.51 -1.32
N ASP A 40 -16.09 9.80 -1.95
CA ASP A 40 -15.93 9.32 -3.33
C ASP A 40 -15.70 10.48 -4.30
N ALA A 41 -16.38 11.63 -4.06
CA ALA A 41 -16.17 12.84 -4.84
C ALA A 41 -14.74 13.40 -4.71
N GLN A 42 -14.17 13.39 -3.51
CA GLN A 42 -12.78 13.83 -3.28
C GLN A 42 -11.77 12.88 -3.95
N ILE A 43 -12.01 11.58 -3.89
CA ILE A 43 -11.18 10.56 -4.54
C ILE A 43 -11.23 10.74 -6.06
N ALA A 44 -12.43 10.86 -6.64
CA ALA A 44 -12.62 11.10 -8.08
C ALA A 44 -11.99 12.42 -8.54
N ALA A 45 -12.16 13.50 -7.76
CA ALA A 45 -11.56 14.79 -8.04
C ALA A 45 -10.02 14.72 -8.04
N SER A 46 -9.41 13.95 -7.13
CA SER A 46 -7.95 13.77 -7.10
C SER A 46 -7.42 13.00 -8.32
N LEU A 47 -8.15 11.99 -8.79
CA LEU A 47 -7.83 11.28 -10.04
C LEU A 47 -7.96 12.21 -11.24
N HIS A 48 -9.07 12.95 -11.33
CA HIS A 48 -9.27 13.93 -12.40
C HIS A 48 -8.13 14.98 -12.43
N ALA A 49 -7.76 15.52 -11.28
CA ALA A 49 -6.71 16.54 -11.19
C ALA A 49 -5.34 16.03 -11.67
N ILE A 50 -4.96 14.79 -11.36
CA ILE A 50 -3.68 14.25 -11.84
C ILE A 50 -3.73 13.95 -13.33
N LEU A 51 -4.83 13.38 -13.84
CA LEU A 51 -5.00 13.07 -15.25
C LEU A 51 -5.10 14.32 -16.12
N ALA A 52 -5.66 15.43 -15.62
CA ALA A 52 -5.71 16.71 -16.32
C ALA A 52 -4.32 17.29 -16.69
N THR A 53 -3.27 16.81 -16.03
CA THR A 53 -1.87 17.20 -16.32
C THR A 53 -1.13 16.16 -17.18
N HIS A 54 -1.85 15.17 -17.70
CA HIS A 54 -1.34 14.15 -18.62
C HIS A 54 -1.80 14.44 -20.05
N PRO A 55 -0.96 14.22 -21.08
CA PRO A 55 -1.39 14.43 -22.46
C PRO A 55 -2.62 13.57 -22.79
N PRO A 56 -3.67 14.16 -23.36
CA PRO A 56 -4.82 13.37 -23.79
C PRO A 56 -4.39 12.36 -24.87
N HIS A 57 -5.01 11.20 -24.88
CA HIS A 57 -4.75 10.09 -25.82
C HIS A 57 -3.41 9.35 -25.63
N GLU A 58 -2.59 9.69 -24.64
CA GLU A 58 -1.43 8.89 -24.26
C GLU A 58 -1.81 7.88 -23.16
N ASP A 59 -1.17 6.70 -23.23
CA ASP A 59 -1.32 5.67 -22.21
C ASP A 59 -0.79 6.15 -20.86
N VAL A 60 -1.52 5.84 -19.79
CA VAL A 60 -1.14 6.23 -18.43
C VAL A 60 -0.39 5.10 -17.76
N TRP A 61 0.68 5.43 -17.03
CA TRP A 61 1.41 4.48 -16.21
C TRP A 61 1.19 4.75 -14.73
N LEU A 62 1.00 3.67 -13.95
CA LEU A 62 0.96 3.68 -12.49
C LEU A 62 2.16 2.92 -11.94
N PHE A 63 2.87 3.50 -10.98
CA PHE A 63 3.98 2.85 -10.29
C PHE A 63 3.52 2.31 -8.94
N GLY A 64 3.53 0.99 -8.79
CA GLY A 64 3.25 0.26 -7.56
C GLY A 64 4.55 -0.19 -6.88
N TYR A 65 4.62 -0.06 -5.57
CA TYR A 65 5.80 -0.37 -4.76
C TYR A 65 5.49 -1.22 -3.51
N GLY A 66 4.23 -1.49 -3.26
CA GLY A 66 3.68 -2.27 -2.14
C GLY A 66 2.66 -3.28 -2.63
N SER A 67 1.49 -3.31 -2.01
CA SER A 67 0.43 -4.28 -2.31
C SER A 67 -0.05 -4.30 -3.76
N LEU A 68 0.06 -3.20 -4.49
CA LEU A 68 -0.26 -3.17 -5.93
C LEU A 68 0.63 -4.12 -6.75
N MET A 69 1.83 -4.47 -6.29
CA MET A 69 2.71 -5.41 -7.00
C MET A 69 2.23 -6.86 -6.95
N TRP A 70 1.51 -7.26 -5.89
CA TRP A 70 1.06 -8.64 -5.70
C TRP A 70 -0.46 -8.79 -5.66
N ASN A 71 -1.19 -7.70 -5.50
CA ASN A 71 -2.64 -7.64 -5.63
C ASN A 71 -3.04 -6.31 -6.30
N PRO A 72 -2.88 -6.17 -7.61
CA PRO A 72 -3.23 -4.94 -8.33
C PRO A 72 -4.74 -4.65 -8.32
N ALA A 73 -5.59 -5.68 -8.39
CA ALA A 73 -7.06 -5.57 -8.43
C ALA A 73 -7.57 -4.54 -9.47
N MET A 74 -6.95 -4.53 -10.67
CA MET A 74 -7.24 -3.66 -11.80
C MET A 74 -6.82 -4.35 -13.09
N HIS A 75 -7.38 -3.95 -14.26
CA HIS A 75 -6.92 -4.43 -15.55
C HIS A 75 -5.88 -3.48 -16.13
N TYR A 76 -4.78 -4.03 -16.59
CA TYR A 76 -3.68 -3.31 -17.21
C TYR A 76 -3.20 -4.07 -18.46
N ALA A 77 -2.61 -3.36 -19.40
CA ALA A 77 -2.15 -3.96 -20.65
C ALA A 77 -0.73 -4.53 -20.56
N GLU A 78 0.10 -4.00 -19.65
CA GLU A 78 1.52 -4.36 -19.57
C GLU A 78 2.07 -4.03 -18.17
N THR A 79 3.12 -4.78 -17.74
CA THR A 79 3.92 -4.43 -16.57
C THR A 79 5.39 -4.32 -16.93
N ARG A 80 6.12 -3.42 -16.25
CA ARG A 80 7.58 -3.28 -16.34
C ARG A 80 8.17 -3.06 -14.94
N PRO A 81 9.28 -3.72 -14.59
CA PRO A 81 10.06 -3.34 -13.43
C PRO A 81 10.66 -1.94 -13.60
N GLY A 82 10.74 -1.17 -12.52
CA GLY A 82 11.34 0.15 -12.58
C GLY A 82 11.87 0.64 -11.24
N LEU A 83 12.71 1.67 -11.29
CA LEU A 83 13.31 2.33 -10.15
C LEU A 83 12.88 3.79 -10.09
N VAL A 84 12.20 4.17 -9.02
CA VAL A 84 11.95 5.59 -8.72
C VAL A 84 13.10 6.15 -7.87
N ARG A 85 13.56 7.37 -8.20
CA ARG A 85 14.56 8.11 -7.40
C ARG A 85 13.90 9.27 -6.68
N GLY A 86 14.50 9.68 -5.55
CA GLY A 86 13.96 10.73 -4.69
C GLY A 86 12.84 10.28 -3.76
N TRP A 87 12.50 8.98 -3.80
CA TRP A 87 11.48 8.35 -2.98
C TRP A 87 11.93 6.97 -2.54
N HIS A 88 11.86 6.67 -1.26
CA HIS A 88 12.16 5.34 -0.72
C HIS A 88 10.92 4.72 -0.08
N ARG A 89 10.83 3.40 -0.14
CA ARG A 89 9.80 2.63 0.56
C ARG A 89 10.04 2.66 2.06
N SER A 90 9.03 3.04 2.84
CA SER A 90 9.11 3.12 4.29
C SER A 90 7.80 2.67 4.94
N TYR A 91 7.90 1.96 6.06
CA TYR A 91 6.77 1.74 6.97
C TYR A 91 6.56 3.01 7.80
N CYS A 92 5.83 3.96 7.26
CA CYS A 92 5.65 5.30 7.83
C CYS A 92 4.18 5.73 7.98
N LEU A 93 3.23 4.83 7.76
CA LEU A 93 1.81 5.11 7.96
C LEU A 93 1.20 4.15 8.99
N TRP A 94 0.53 4.71 10.02
CA TRP A 94 -0.25 3.91 10.96
C TRP A 94 -1.49 3.32 10.27
N ALA A 95 -1.70 2.01 10.47
CA ALA A 95 -2.86 1.26 9.99
C ALA A 95 -3.78 0.93 11.16
N HIS A 96 -4.83 1.71 11.35
CA HIS A 96 -5.89 1.47 12.35
C HIS A 96 -7.01 0.59 11.78
N MET A 97 -6.86 0.13 10.54
CA MET A 97 -7.79 -0.75 9.82
C MET A 97 -7.03 -1.62 8.82
N GLY A 98 -7.64 -2.70 8.40
CA GLY A 98 -7.08 -3.60 7.38
C GLY A 98 -5.92 -4.46 7.88
N ARG A 99 -4.78 -3.92 8.16
CA ARG A 99 -3.58 -4.60 8.70
C ARG A 99 -3.29 -4.26 10.17
N GLY A 100 -4.27 -3.70 10.86
CA GLY A 100 -4.27 -3.38 12.26
C GLY A 100 -5.67 -3.01 12.71
N THR A 101 -5.81 -2.68 13.99
CA THR A 101 -7.03 -2.19 14.62
C THR A 101 -6.73 -0.87 15.37
N PRO A 102 -7.74 -0.11 15.82
CA PRO A 102 -7.51 1.06 16.67
C PRO A 102 -6.70 0.75 17.92
N ASP A 103 -6.95 -0.39 18.57
CA ASP A 103 -6.28 -0.81 19.81
C ASP A 103 -4.89 -1.41 19.55
N SER A 104 -4.69 -2.02 18.39
CA SER A 104 -3.41 -2.58 17.96
C SER A 104 -3.07 -2.13 16.54
N PRO A 105 -2.65 -0.86 16.35
CA PRO A 105 -2.37 -0.33 15.03
C PRO A 105 -1.15 -1.00 14.41
N GLY A 106 -1.31 -1.37 13.14
CA GLY A 106 -0.20 -1.85 12.30
C GLY A 106 0.56 -0.71 11.64
N LEU A 107 1.46 -1.07 10.72
CA LEU A 107 2.18 -0.14 9.87
C LEU A 107 2.04 -0.53 8.40
N MET A 108 1.88 0.46 7.55
CA MET A 108 1.79 0.32 6.10
C MET A 108 2.94 1.04 5.41
N LEU A 109 3.31 0.50 4.24
CA LEU A 109 4.33 1.09 3.37
C LEU A 109 3.77 2.32 2.66
N ALA A 110 4.61 3.35 2.57
CA ALA A 110 4.45 4.44 1.62
C ALA A 110 5.81 4.80 1.00
N LEU A 111 5.79 5.54 -0.10
CA LEU A 111 6.96 6.25 -0.59
C LEU A 111 7.15 7.51 0.24
N ASP A 112 8.28 7.58 0.93
CA ASP A 112 8.71 8.76 1.66
C ASP A 112 9.89 9.44 0.95
N ARG A 113 10.13 10.72 1.24
CA ARG A 113 11.13 11.52 0.52
C ARG A 113 12.55 11.02 0.72
N GLY A 114 13.34 11.06 -0.35
CA GLY A 114 14.75 10.67 -0.39
C GLY A 114 14.97 9.24 -0.84
N GLY A 115 16.21 8.89 -1.17
CA GLY A 115 16.60 7.55 -1.60
C GLY A 115 16.00 7.09 -2.94
N SER A 116 15.73 5.81 -3.04
CA SER A 116 15.13 5.19 -4.22
C SER A 116 14.33 3.94 -3.85
N SER A 117 13.43 3.52 -4.75
CA SER A 117 12.62 2.32 -4.56
C SER A 117 12.40 1.58 -5.88
N ASN A 118 12.65 0.27 -5.88
CA ASN A 118 12.22 -0.62 -6.94
C ASN A 118 10.70 -0.85 -6.85
N GLY A 119 10.05 -1.12 -7.99
CA GLY A 119 8.64 -1.42 -8.05
C GLY A 119 8.21 -1.88 -9.43
N LEU A 120 6.91 -1.94 -9.66
CA LEU A 120 6.31 -2.28 -10.94
C LEU A 120 5.54 -1.11 -11.52
N LEU A 121 5.71 -0.89 -12.79
CA LEU A 121 4.88 -0.03 -13.62
C LEU A 121 3.74 -0.85 -14.22
N PHE A 122 2.55 -0.28 -14.25
CA PHE A 122 1.35 -0.83 -14.89
C PHE A 122 0.87 0.14 -15.95
N ARG A 123 0.73 -0.32 -17.20
CA ARG A 123 0.27 0.50 -18.33
C ARG A 123 -1.23 0.36 -18.53
N PHE A 124 -1.89 1.49 -18.65
CA PHE A 124 -3.32 1.60 -18.95
C PHE A 124 -3.51 2.28 -20.30
N PRO A 125 -4.15 1.62 -21.26
CA PRO A 125 -4.51 2.26 -22.52
C PRO A 125 -5.34 3.52 -22.26
N ALA A 126 -5.08 4.60 -22.98
CA ALA A 126 -5.74 5.90 -22.80
C ALA A 126 -7.28 5.78 -22.75
N ALA A 127 -7.86 4.91 -23.57
CA ALA A 127 -9.30 4.69 -23.66
C ALA A 127 -9.94 4.13 -22.37
N THR A 128 -9.18 3.38 -21.55
CA THR A 128 -9.67 2.73 -20.32
C THR A 128 -9.02 3.26 -19.04
N ALA A 129 -8.00 4.11 -19.19
CA ALA A 129 -7.16 4.57 -18.10
C ALA A 129 -7.97 5.17 -16.93
N HIS A 130 -8.95 6.03 -17.19
CA HIS A 130 -9.75 6.65 -16.14
C HIS A 130 -10.53 5.61 -15.33
N ALA A 131 -11.21 4.68 -15.99
CA ALA A 131 -12.04 3.68 -15.33
C ALA A 131 -11.19 2.68 -14.51
N GLU A 132 -10.08 2.21 -15.07
CA GLU A 132 -9.21 1.24 -14.40
C GLU A 132 -8.37 1.87 -13.26
N LEU A 133 -7.93 3.13 -13.42
CA LEU A 133 -7.21 3.84 -12.37
C LEU A 133 -8.10 4.23 -11.19
N LEU A 134 -9.42 4.37 -11.39
CA LEU A 134 -10.33 4.66 -10.29
C LEU A 134 -10.27 3.57 -9.21
N LEU A 135 -10.05 2.31 -9.57
CA LEU A 135 -9.98 1.18 -8.63
C LEU A 135 -8.82 1.31 -7.62
N PRO A 136 -7.53 1.43 -8.06
CA PRO A 136 -6.45 1.68 -7.11
C PRO A 136 -6.58 3.05 -6.43
N TRP A 137 -7.19 4.07 -7.06
CA TRP A 137 -7.45 5.35 -6.40
C TRP A 137 -8.40 5.21 -5.22
N GLN A 138 -9.53 4.53 -5.38
CA GLN A 138 -10.47 4.26 -4.30
C GLN A 138 -9.79 3.53 -3.13
N ARG A 139 -8.93 2.57 -3.44
CA ARG A 139 -8.23 1.76 -2.45
C ARG A 139 -7.14 2.54 -1.70
N GLU A 140 -6.28 3.25 -2.43
CA GLU A 140 -5.10 3.90 -1.83
C GLU A 140 -5.46 5.28 -1.24
N MET A 141 -6.36 6.03 -1.89
CA MET A 141 -6.71 7.39 -1.43
C MET A 141 -7.78 7.40 -0.34
N PHE A 142 -8.44 6.27 -0.06
CA PHE A 142 -9.56 6.16 0.87
C PHE A 142 -9.35 6.86 2.21
N THR A 143 -8.18 6.72 2.81
CA THR A 143 -7.87 7.28 4.12
C THR A 143 -7.31 8.70 4.09
N GLY A 144 -6.97 9.25 2.91
CA GLY A 144 -6.28 10.53 2.81
C GLY A 144 -4.80 10.50 3.22
N ALA A 145 -4.29 9.34 3.67
CA ALA A 145 -2.91 9.18 4.13
C ALA A 145 -1.87 9.21 3.00
N TYR A 146 -2.33 9.10 1.75
CA TYR A 146 -1.50 9.22 0.56
C TYR A 146 -1.83 10.47 -0.23
N LEU A 147 -0.84 10.92 -1.02
CA LEU A 147 -0.96 11.94 -2.06
C LEU A 147 -0.61 11.32 -3.40
N ALA A 148 -1.42 11.55 -4.42
CA ALA A 148 -1.10 11.17 -5.78
C ALA A 148 -0.04 12.10 -6.37
N ARG A 149 0.99 11.56 -7.04
CA ARG A 149 2.09 12.30 -7.64
C ARG A 149 2.53 11.68 -8.94
N TRP A 150 2.96 12.52 -9.88
CA TRP A 150 3.76 12.08 -11.01
C TRP A 150 5.22 11.89 -10.56
N VAL A 151 5.81 10.78 -10.98
CA VAL A 151 7.22 10.47 -10.76
C VAL A 151 7.87 10.05 -12.08
N ARG A 152 9.18 10.21 -12.16
CA ARG A 152 10.01 9.61 -13.21
C ARG A 152 10.53 8.27 -12.70
N VAL A 153 10.28 7.22 -13.45
CA VAL A 153 10.71 5.86 -13.15
C VAL A 153 11.70 5.41 -14.20
N ASP A 154 12.90 5.04 -13.79
CA ASP A 154 13.93 4.50 -14.68
C ASP A 154 13.61 3.04 -14.98
N THR A 155 13.63 2.64 -16.25
CA THR A 155 13.43 1.28 -16.74
C THR A 155 14.55 0.89 -17.70
N ASP A 156 14.64 -0.39 -18.06
CA ASP A 156 15.64 -0.89 -19.01
C ASP A 156 15.46 -0.31 -20.43
N THR A 157 14.25 0.20 -20.74
CA THR A 157 13.92 0.81 -22.06
C THR A 157 13.91 2.34 -22.02
N GLY A 158 14.33 2.95 -20.91
CA GLY A 158 14.31 4.39 -20.71
C GLY A 158 13.35 4.84 -19.61
N PRO A 159 13.34 6.14 -19.31
CA PRO A 159 12.50 6.68 -18.25
C PRO A 159 11.04 6.78 -18.65
N ILE A 160 10.15 6.42 -17.72
CA ILE A 160 8.70 6.52 -17.88
C ILE A 160 8.16 7.50 -16.83
N ARG A 161 7.25 8.40 -17.23
CA ARG A 161 6.46 9.22 -16.30
C ARG A 161 5.27 8.41 -15.83
N ALA A 162 5.14 8.20 -14.52
CA ALA A 162 4.09 7.40 -13.94
C ALA A 162 3.42 8.13 -12.76
N ALA A 163 2.13 7.89 -12.57
CA ALA A 163 1.45 8.25 -11.33
C ALA A 163 1.86 7.28 -10.22
N THR A 164 1.88 7.74 -8.98
CA THR A 164 2.09 6.90 -7.79
C THR A 164 1.49 7.55 -6.55
N PHE A 165 1.44 6.80 -5.46
CA PHE A 165 0.95 7.25 -4.16
C PHE A 165 2.12 7.44 -3.20
N VAL A 166 2.30 8.64 -2.66
CA VAL A 166 3.35 8.95 -1.69
C VAL A 166 2.74 9.28 -0.34
N ALA A 167 3.50 9.15 0.74
CA ALA A 167 3.03 9.52 2.07
C ALA A 167 2.57 10.99 2.11
N ASN A 168 1.50 11.26 2.84
CA ASN A 168 1.05 12.60 3.20
C ASN A 168 1.60 12.98 4.58
N PRO A 169 2.69 13.77 4.68
CA PRO A 169 3.30 14.09 5.98
C PRO A 169 2.41 14.95 6.89
N ALA A 170 1.39 15.61 6.34
CA ALA A 170 0.43 16.40 7.12
C ALA A 170 -0.72 15.54 7.70
N HIS A 171 -0.82 14.27 7.30
CA HIS A 171 -1.90 13.39 7.73
C HIS A 171 -1.64 12.81 9.13
N PRO A 172 -2.67 12.70 10.03
CA PRO A 172 -2.48 12.16 11.39
C PRO A 172 -1.91 10.71 11.43
N ARG A 173 -2.13 9.94 10.36
CA ARG A 173 -1.57 8.58 10.26
C ARG A 173 -0.10 8.55 9.85
N TYR A 174 0.52 9.68 9.54
CA TYR A 174 1.94 9.70 9.20
C TYR A 174 2.79 9.54 10.46
N ALA A 175 3.46 8.37 10.56
CA ALA A 175 4.31 8.02 11.70
C ALA A 175 5.73 8.60 11.58
N GLY A 176 6.08 9.15 10.41
CA GLY A 176 7.44 9.59 10.13
C GLY A 176 8.46 8.46 10.15
N ARG A 177 9.70 8.81 10.44
CA ARG A 177 10.81 7.85 10.48
C ARG A 177 10.83 7.14 11.85
N LEU A 178 10.47 5.86 11.85
CA LEU A 178 10.53 5.01 13.05
C LEU A 178 11.83 4.19 13.05
N PRO A 179 12.37 3.84 14.27
CA PRO A 179 13.44 2.86 14.42
C PRO A 179 13.01 1.49 13.87
N GLU A 180 13.91 0.75 13.21
CA GLU A 180 13.62 -0.57 12.63
C GLU A 180 13.12 -1.57 13.69
N ALA A 181 13.65 -1.49 14.92
CA ALA A 181 13.19 -2.32 16.03
C ALA A 181 11.70 -2.07 16.38
N THR A 182 11.25 -0.80 16.32
CA THR A 182 9.85 -0.43 16.53
C THR A 182 8.98 -0.93 15.39
N ILE A 183 9.44 -0.78 14.15
CA ILE A 183 8.73 -1.28 12.97
C ILE A 183 8.57 -2.80 13.09
N ALA A 184 9.67 -3.55 13.31
CA ALA A 184 9.64 -5.00 13.42
C ALA A 184 8.72 -5.49 14.56
N ALA A 185 8.72 -4.80 15.71
CA ALA A 185 7.83 -5.12 16.81
C ALA A 185 6.35 -4.99 16.42
N ARG A 186 6.00 -3.94 15.68
CA ARG A 186 4.61 -3.74 15.20
C ARG A 186 4.22 -4.75 14.12
N LEU A 187 5.10 -5.01 13.15
CA LEU A 187 4.84 -5.97 12.09
C LEU A 187 4.66 -7.41 12.60
N ALA A 188 5.34 -7.76 13.70
CA ALA A 188 5.26 -9.09 14.30
C ALA A 188 3.90 -9.41 14.94
N VAL A 189 3.15 -8.40 15.40
CA VAL A 189 1.93 -8.62 16.19
C VAL A 189 0.67 -8.06 15.55
N ALA A 190 0.78 -7.03 14.71
CA ALA A 190 -0.40 -6.35 14.20
C ALA A 190 -1.11 -7.15 13.11
N ALA A 191 -2.43 -7.28 13.27
CA ALA A 191 -3.33 -7.94 12.34
C ALA A 191 -4.64 -7.16 12.21
N GLY A 192 -5.33 -7.37 11.10
CA GLY A 192 -6.65 -6.79 10.84
C GLY A 192 -7.41 -7.58 9.78
N SER A 193 -8.51 -7.04 9.29
CA SER A 193 -9.39 -7.73 8.32
C SER A 193 -8.73 -8.09 6.98
N LEU A 194 -7.61 -7.48 6.62
CA LEU A 194 -6.82 -7.82 5.43
C LEU A 194 -5.66 -8.78 5.74
N GLY A 195 -5.57 -9.31 6.97
CA GLY A 195 -4.51 -10.19 7.44
C GLY A 195 -3.43 -9.47 8.26
N THR A 196 -2.29 -10.12 8.48
CA THR A 196 -1.20 -9.60 9.33
C THR A 196 -0.30 -8.63 8.57
N CYS A 197 0.42 -7.76 9.31
CA CYS A 197 1.48 -6.94 8.74
C CYS A 197 2.66 -7.77 8.23
N GLU A 198 2.95 -8.92 8.86
CA GLU A 198 3.98 -9.87 8.40
C GLU A 198 3.65 -10.45 7.03
N GLU A 199 2.39 -10.92 6.80
CA GLU A 199 1.94 -11.38 5.49
C GLU A 199 2.14 -10.30 4.41
N TYR A 200 1.81 -9.04 4.73
CA TYR A 200 2.02 -7.92 3.81
C TYR A 200 3.49 -7.73 3.45
N LEU A 201 4.41 -7.81 4.44
CA LEU A 201 5.85 -7.74 4.22
C LEU A 201 6.33 -8.90 3.35
N THR A 202 5.91 -10.12 3.66
CA THR A 202 6.28 -11.34 2.92
C THR A 202 5.82 -11.28 1.47
N HIS A 203 4.57 -10.91 1.21
CA HIS A 203 4.05 -10.77 -0.16
C HIS A 203 4.77 -9.67 -0.94
N THR A 204 5.13 -8.56 -0.28
CA THR A 204 5.87 -7.47 -0.93
C THR A 204 7.28 -7.91 -1.32
N LEU A 205 7.98 -8.64 -0.45
CA LEU A 205 9.29 -9.23 -0.76
C LEU A 205 9.21 -10.27 -1.89
N ALA A 206 8.23 -11.16 -1.82
CA ALA A 206 8.00 -12.16 -2.87
C ALA A 206 7.76 -11.51 -4.24
N ALA A 207 6.98 -10.44 -4.31
CA ALA A 207 6.73 -9.71 -5.54
C ALA A 207 8.00 -9.02 -6.07
N LEU A 208 8.84 -8.47 -5.21
CA LEU A 208 10.13 -7.90 -5.62
C LEU A 208 11.05 -8.97 -6.19
N HIS A 209 11.21 -10.10 -5.49
CA HIS A 209 12.06 -11.21 -5.94
C HIS A 209 11.58 -11.82 -7.25
N ALA A 210 10.27 -12.00 -7.43
CA ALA A 210 9.67 -12.50 -8.67
C ALA A 210 9.97 -11.60 -9.89
N ASN A 211 10.28 -10.30 -9.64
CA ASN A 211 10.66 -9.34 -10.65
C ASN A 211 12.18 -9.05 -10.69
N GLY A 212 13.00 -9.94 -10.11
CA GLY A 212 14.46 -9.82 -10.11
C GLY A 212 14.97 -8.60 -9.32
N ARG A 213 14.20 -8.11 -8.34
CA ARG A 213 14.56 -6.96 -7.52
C ARG A 213 14.70 -7.36 -6.05
N THR A 214 15.62 -6.70 -5.35
CA THR A 214 15.87 -6.87 -3.92
C THR A 214 15.61 -5.58 -3.17
N ASP A 215 15.22 -5.69 -1.89
CA ASP A 215 15.14 -4.57 -0.95
C ASP A 215 15.74 -5.02 0.38
N HIS A 216 17.03 -4.78 0.55
CA HIS A 216 17.77 -5.22 1.74
C HIS A 216 17.23 -4.69 3.06
N ARG A 217 16.53 -3.55 3.03
CA ARG A 217 15.88 -3.02 4.24
C ARG A 217 14.66 -3.85 4.60
N LEU A 218 13.82 -4.20 3.64
CA LEU A 218 12.67 -5.09 3.88
C LEU A 218 13.12 -6.49 4.28
N GLU A 219 14.18 -7.04 3.66
CA GLU A 219 14.75 -8.34 4.02
C GLU A 219 15.26 -8.35 5.47
N ARG A 220 15.94 -7.28 5.89
CA ARG A 220 16.39 -7.13 7.27
C ARG A 220 15.20 -7.05 8.23
N LEU A 221 14.17 -6.28 7.90
CA LEU A 221 12.94 -6.19 8.71
C LEU A 221 12.26 -7.55 8.81
N ALA A 222 12.20 -8.33 7.73
CA ALA A 222 11.60 -9.68 7.76
C ALA A 222 12.34 -10.60 8.74
N ARG A 223 13.67 -10.61 8.73
CA ARG A 223 14.45 -11.37 9.72
C ARG A 223 14.14 -10.94 11.16
N MET A 224 14.11 -9.63 11.42
CA MET A 224 13.78 -9.10 12.75
C MET A 224 12.36 -9.46 13.21
N VAL A 225 11.40 -9.53 12.29
CA VAL A 225 10.01 -9.96 12.59
C VAL A 225 9.99 -11.43 12.97
N THR A 226 10.65 -12.30 12.19
CA THR A 226 10.75 -13.74 12.46
C THR A 226 11.38 -14.01 13.84
N GLU A 227 12.54 -13.41 14.11
CA GLU A 227 13.24 -13.53 15.40
C GLU A 227 12.35 -13.14 16.59
N ARG A 228 11.59 -12.04 16.46
CA ARG A 228 10.68 -11.60 17.53
C ARG A 228 9.54 -12.58 17.78
N ARG A 229 8.99 -13.18 16.74
CA ARG A 229 7.90 -14.17 16.87
C ARG A 229 8.39 -15.47 17.52
N GLU A 230 9.60 -15.88 17.19
CA GLU A 230 10.22 -17.05 17.81
C GLU A 230 10.46 -16.83 19.31
N HIS A 231 11.02 -15.67 19.69
CA HIS A 231 11.25 -15.32 21.09
C HIS A 231 9.92 -15.17 21.87
N GLY A 232 8.88 -14.60 21.26
CA GLY A 232 7.56 -14.46 21.89
C GLY A 232 6.86 -15.80 22.17
N LYS A 233 7.16 -16.85 21.38
CA LYS A 233 6.63 -18.20 21.62
C LYS A 233 7.32 -18.95 22.75
N HIS A 234 8.54 -18.53 23.15
CA HIS A 234 9.36 -19.20 24.18
C HIS A 234 9.33 -18.48 25.52
N SER A 235 8.64 -17.34 25.66
CA SER A 235 8.40 -16.71 26.95
C SER A 235 7.25 -17.45 27.64
N PRO A 236 7.47 -18.12 28.78
CA PRO A 236 6.39 -18.72 29.55
C PRO A 236 5.44 -17.61 30.02
N SER A 237 4.13 -17.82 29.84
CA SER A 237 3.12 -16.96 30.46
C SER A 237 3.35 -16.92 31.98
N PRO A 238 3.24 -15.75 32.61
CA PRO A 238 3.37 -15.59 34.05
C PRO A 238 2.26 -16.32 34.83
#